data_96a8995ca080697fdd94f0d1884bb1cd
#
_entry.id   96a8995ca080697fdd94f0d1884bb1cd
#
_cell.length_a   1.000
_cell.length_b   1.000
_cell.length_c   1.000
_cell.angle_alpha   90.00
_cell.angle_beta   90.00
_cell.angle_gamma   90.00
#
_symmetry.space_group_name_H-M   'P 1'
#
loop_
_entity.id
_entity.type
_entity.pdbx_description
1 polymer ?
#
loop_
_entity_poly.entity_id
_entity_poly.type
_entity_poly.pdbx_seq_one_letter_code
_entity_poly.pdbx_strand_id
1 'polypeptide(L)'
;HPGSLISDYGGPEAAPVTLETMRILFSRESPSENSQFFSLQMTADGSPGKEVKISNFPHPHPDLKELPKEIIKYKRDDGVELNGTLYTPPGYDAARDGPLPLLMWAYPREFKTKEAASQLRDSPYRFTGIGPSSALVWLARGYAVLDGPALPIIGEGEGVEPNDTYVEQLVAGARAAVNEVVARGVADPERIAVGGHSYGAFMAANLLAHAPDLFACAIARSGAYNRTLTPFGFQAEERTLWEAPETYNAMSPFMNAHKIKKPILLIHGEEDQNSGTHLMQSERFFSALKGNGAEVKLVILPHESHGYRAKESINHMLAETSDWLDAHCAPGAKKAAEARAEEAAKAKRDAEEMVSK
;
A
#
# COMPACT_ATOMS: atom_id res chain seq x y z
N HIS A 1 9.45 -12.09 -18.36
CA HIS A 1 9.85 -13.42 -17.85
C HIS A 1 8.92 -14.47 -18.45
N PRO A 2 9.43 -15.61 -19.00
CA PRO A 2 8.56 -16.71 -19.37
C PRO A 2 7.88 -17.22 -18.12
N GLY A 3 6.56 -17.31 -18.16
CA GLY A 3 5.78 -17.99 -17.14
C GLY A 3 6.10 -19.49 -17.10
N SER A 4 5.50 -20.19 -16.15
CA SER A 4 5.76 -21.60 -15.87
C SER A 4 5.79 -22.48 -17.15
N LEU A 5 6.83 -23.25 -17.30
CA LEU A 5 6.89 -24.34 -18.27
C LEU A 5 5.88 -25.42 -17.84
N ILE A 6 4.91 -25.69 -18.69
CA ILE A 6 4.04 -26.87 -18.57
C ILE A 6 4.64 -27.93 -19.50
N SER A 7 5.22 -29.00 -18.94
CA SER A 7 5.60 -30.17 -19.70
C SER A 7 4.42 -31.12 -19.78
N ASP A 8 4.11 -31.61 -20.98
CA ASP A 8 3.13 -32.67 -21.15
C ASP A 8 3.77 -34.00 -20.71
N TYR A 9 3.25 -34.57 -19.62
CA TYR A 9 3.58 -35.95 -19.21
C TYR A 9 2.66 -36.88 -19.98
N GLY A 10 3.13 -37.37 -21.14
CA GLY A 10 2.49 -38.48 -21.83
C GLY A 10 2.40 -39.70 -20.91
N GLY A 11 1.26 -40.41 -20.95
CA GLY A 11 1.09 -41.67 -20.27
C GLY A 11 2.09 -42.71 -20.77
N PRO A 12 2.15 -43.93 -20.17
CA PRO A 12 3.15 -44.98 -20.46
C PRO A 12 3.19 -45.50 -21.90
N GLU A 13 2.26 -45.10 -22.78
CA GLU A 13 2.25 -45.39 -24.21
C GLU A 13 2.61 -44.18 -25.11
N ALA A 14 3.06 -43.06 -24.53
CA ALA A 14 3.42 -41.90 -25.33
C ALA A 14 4.65 -42.19 -26.21
N ALA A 15 4.60 -41.79 -27.47
CA ALA A 15 5.76 -41.82 -28.35
C ALA A 15 6.91 -41.01 -27.73
N PRO A 16 8.17 -41.42 -27.94
CA PRO A 16 9.31 -40.66 -27.38
C PRO A 16 9.26 -39.21 -27.85
N VAL A 17 9.31 -38.29 -26.90
CA VAL A 17 9.35 -36.85 -27.19
C VAL A 17 10.71 -36.55 -27.82
N THR A 18 10.72 -36.19 -29.08
CA THR A 18 11.89 -35.66 -29.77
C THR A 18 11.85 -34.14 -29.74
N LEU A 19 12.98 -33.45 -29.97
CA LEU A 19 12.98 -32.00 -30.06
C LEU A 19 12.00 -31.49 -31.10
N GLU A 20 11.84 -32.21 -32.22
CA GLU A 20 10.89 -31.87 -33.29
C GLU A 20 9.40 -32.00 -32.88
N THR A 21 9.10 -32.86 -31.92
CA THR A 21 7.74 -32.99 -31.37
C THR A 21 7.51 -32.17 -30.12
N MET A 22 8.55 -31.56 -29.60
CA MET A 22 8.49 -30.75 -28.37
C MET A 22 7.79 -29.42 -28.63
N ARG A 23 6.76 -29.14 -27.81
CA ARG A 23 6.11 -27.82 -27.74
C ARG A 23 6.23 -27.28 -26.36
N ILE A 24 6.65 -26.00 -26.29
CA ILE A 24 6.71 -25.24 -25.05
C ILE A 24 5.48 -24.36 -24.99
N LEU A 25 4.69 -24.51 -23.91
CA LEU A 25 3.61 -23.59 -23.58
C LEU A 25 4.14 -22.57 -22.56
N PHE A 26 3.89 -21.30 -22.81
CA PHE A 26 4.28 -20.23 -21.88
C PHE A 26 3.28 -19.09 -21.94
N SER A 27 3.29 -18.26 -20.90
CA SER A 27 2.55 -17.01 -20.88
C SER A 27 3.48 -15.81 -21.07
N ARG A 28 2.98 -14.78 -21.73
CA ARG A 28 3.66 -13.51 -21.91
C ARG A 28 2.68 -12.37 -21.74
N GLU A 29 3.15 -11.30 -21.13
CA GLU A 29 2.42 -10.05 -20.92
C GLU A 29 3.30 -8.86 -21.26
N SER A 30 2.67 -7.69 -21.41
CA SER A 30 3.34 -6.40 -21.55
C SER A 30 2.62 -5.36 -20.68
N PRO A 31 3.13 -4.14 -20.56
CA PRO A 31 2.41 -3.09 -19.82
C PRO A 31 0.99 -2.83 -20.33
N SER A 32 0.76 -3.00 -21.65
CA SER A 32 -0.49 -2.72 -22.33
C SER A 32 -1.29 -3.96 -22.74
N GLU A 33 -0.80 -5.17 -22.47
CA GLU A 33 -1.48 -6.43 -22.79
C GLU A 33 -1.39 -7.40 -21.61
N ASN A 34 -2.55 -7.82 -21.11
CA ASN A 34 -2.62 -8.83 -20.06
C ASN A 34 -2.08 -10.18 -20.54
N SER A 35 -1.73 -11.03 -19.59
CA SER A 35 -1.09 -12.33 -19.87
C SER A 35 -1.86 -13.15 -20.89
N GLN A 36 -1.17 -13.54 -21.96
CA GLN A 36 -1.66 -14.37 -23.05
C GLN A 36 -0.83 -15.66 -23.10
N PHE A 37 -1.44 -16.76 -23.54
CA PHE A 37 -0.73 -18.03 -23.75
C PHE A 37 -0.20 -18.14 -25.16
N PHE A 38 0.99 -18.72 -25.27
CA PHE A 38 1.71 -18.97 -26.51
C PHE A 38 2.20 -20.41 -26.55
N SER A 39 2.28 -20.97 -27.75
CA SER A 39 2.92 -22.25 -28.04
C SER A 39 4.13 -22.01 -28.94
N LEU A 40 5.27 -22.56 -28.56
CA LEU A 40 6.51 -22.51 -29.32
C LEU A 40 6.87 -23.95 -29.73
N GLN A 41 6.93 -24.21 -31.05
CA GLN A 41 7.45 -25.46 -31.59
C GLN A 41 8.98 -25.40 -31.57
N MET A 42 9.63 -26.45 -31.07
CA MET A 42 11.09 -26.55 -31.18
C MET A 42 11.46 -27.19 -32.52
N THR A 43 12.63 -26.83 -33.04
CA THR A 43 13.22 -27.47 -34.23
C THR A 43 14.13 -28.63 -33.79
N ALA A 44 14.52 -29.51 -34.74
CA ALA A 44 15.33 -30.69 -34.46
C ALA A 44 16.70 -30.36 -33.81
N ASP A 45 17.26 -29.21 -34.11
CA ASP A 45 18.53 -28.72 -33.55
C ASP A 45 18.37 -28.02 -32.20
N GLY A 46 17.14 -27.98 -31.63
CA GLY A 46 16.85 -27.34 -30.34
C GLY A 46 16.66 -25.83 -30.42
N SER A 47 16.63 -25.25 -31.61
CA SER A 47 16.36 -23.82 -31.79
C SER A 47 14.85 -23.52 -31.67
N PRO A 48 14.48 -22.26 -31.29
CA PRO A 48 13.10 -21.81 -31.33
C PRO A 48 12.55 -21.83 -32.77
N GLY A 49 11.46 -22.55 -32.98
CA GLY A 49 10.74 -22.60 -34.26
C GLY A 49 9.57 -21.62 -34.30
N LYS A 50 8.40 -22.11 -34.77
CA LYS A 50 7.21 -21.25 -34.91
C LYS A 50 6.54 -21.00 -33.56
N GLU A 51 6.40 -19.72 -33.21
CA GLU A 51 5.56 -19.25 -32.11
C GLU A 51 4.13 -18.99 -32.59
N VAL A 52 3.14 -19.41 -31.82
CA VAL A 52 1.72 -19.19 -32.07
C VAL A 52 1.06 -18.68 -30.81
N LYS A 53 0.40 -17.54 -30.86
CA LYS A 53 -0.50 -17.06 -29.79
C LYS A 53 -1.75 -17.95 -29.77
N ILE A 54 -2.05 -18.58 -28.65
CA ILE A 54 -3.17 -19.54 -28.51
C ILE A 54 -4.33 -19.03 -27.65
N SER A 55 -4.17 -17.87 -27.00
CA SER A 55 -5.25 -17.18 -26.31
C SER A 55 -5.44 -15.75 -26.83
N ASN A 56 -6.62 -15.21 -26.62
CA ASN A 56 -6.95 -13.82 -26.93
C ASN A 56 -7.86 -13.26 -25.83
N PHE A 57 -7.34 -13.21 -24.60
CA PHE A 57 -8.08 -12.66 -23.48
C PHE A 57 -8.23 -11.15 -23.65
N PRO A 58 -9.44 -10.60 -23.50
CA PRO A 58 -9.66 -9.17 -23.61
C PRO A 58 -8.91 -8.42 -22.52
N HIS A 59 -8.54 -7.18 -22.81
CA HIS A 59 -7.96 -6.30 -21.80
C HIS A 59 -9.02 -6.01 -20.70
N PRO A 60 -8.73 -6.26 -19.41
CA PRO A 60 -9.72 -6.11 -18.35
C PRO A 60 -10.14 -4.64 -18.12
N HIS A 61 -9.29 -3.68 -18.48
CA HIS A 61 -9.52 -2.24 -18.33
C HIS A 61 -9.04 -1.49 -19.58
N PRO A 62 -9.80 -1.54 -20.71
CA PRO A 62 -9.35 -0.98 -21.99
C PRO A 62 -8.98 0.50 -21.93
N ASP A 63 -9.70 1.28 -21.11
CA ASP A 63 -9.48 2.73 -20.92
C ASP A 63 -8.18 3.06 -20.19
N LEU A 64 -7.55 2.07 -19.55
CA LEU A 64 -6.28 2.20 -18.82
C LEU A 64 -5.13 1.45 -19.52
N LYS A 65 -5.29 1.12 -20.80
CA LYS A 65 -4.27 0.40 -21.57
C LYS A 65 -2.93 1.16 -21.64
N GLU A 66 -2.99 2.48 -21.71
CA GLU A 66 -1.84 3.38 -21.78
C GLU A 66 -1.54 4.03 -20.41
N LEU A 67 -1.76 3.29 -19.32
CA LEU A 67 -1.52 3.81 -17.98
C LEU A 67 -0.03 4.12 -17.77
N PRO A 68 0.34 5.40 -17.49
CA PRO A 68 1.72 5.75 -17.20
C PRO A 68 2.19 5.06 -15.92
N LYS A 69 3.26 4.27 -16.07
CA LYS A 69 3.90 3.50 -15.00
C LYS A 69 5.39 3.74 -15.04
N GLU A 70 5.95 4.23 -13.95
CA GLU A 70 7.39 4.43 -13.80
C GLU A 70 7.89 3.78 -12.52
N ILE A 71 8.96 2.98 -12.60
CA ILE A 71 9.68 2.54 -11.40
C ILE A 71 10.69 3.62 -11.05
N ILE A 72 10.38 4.40 -10.02
CA ILE A 72 11.26 5.42 -9.50
C ILE A 72 12.27 4.80 -8.53
N LYS A 73 13.49 5.33 -8.55
CA LYS A 73 14.58 4.94 -7.63
C LYS A 73 15.03 6.17 -6.87
N TYR A 74 15.23 6.02 -5.60
CA TYR A 74 15.66 7.06 -4.69
C TYR A 74 16.50 6.46 -3.55
N LYS A 75 17.04 7.29 -2.70
CA LYS A 75 17.95 6.84 -1.65
C LYS A 75 17.54 7.40 -0.30
N ARG A 76 17.56 6.55 0.71
CA ARG A 76 17.45 6.92 2.12
C ARG A 76 18.75 7.57 2.60
N ASP A 77 18.69 8.43 3.60
CA ASP A 77 19.84 9.21 4.09
C ASP A 77 21.01 8.32 4.57
N ASP A 78 20.74 7.11 5.05
CA ASP A 78 21.73 6.11 5.44
C ASP A 78 22.34 5.34 4.25
N GLY A 79 22.01 5.75 3.02
CA GLY A 79 22.55 5.20 1.79
C GLY A 79 21.81 3.98 1.23
N VAL A 80 20.75 3.49 1.87
CA VAL A 80 19.94 2.38 1.35
C VAL A 80 19.22 2.81 0.10
N GLU A 81 19.40 2.05 -1.00
CA GLU A 81 18.70 2.29 -2.25
C GLU A 81 17.27 1.76 -2.18
N LEU A 82 16.32 2.61 -2.53
CA LEU A 82 14.89 2.36 -2.47
C LEU A 82 14.27 2.50 -3.84
N ASN A 83 13.09 1.94 -4.01
CA ASN A 83 12.29 2.08 -5.23
C ASN A 83 10.81 2.04 -4.90
N GLY A 84 9.99 2.46 -5.85
CA GLY A 84 8.54 2.39 -5.80
C GLY A 84 7.97 2.54 -7.20
N THR A 85 6.73 2.13 -7.40
CA THR A 85 6.07 2.28 -8.69
C THR A 85 5.17 3.51 -8.65
N LEU A 86 5.51 4.51 -9.43
CA LEU A 86 4.73 5.74 -9.58
C LEU A 86 3.76 5.58 -10.76
N TYR A 87 2.49 5.83 -10.49
CA TYR A 87 1.44 5.91 -11.49
C TYR A 87 0.85 7.31 -11.51
N THR A 88 0.59 7.83 -12.71
CA THR A 88 -0.11 9.09 -12.91
C THR A 88 -1.38 8.89 -13.75
N PRO A 89 -2.37 9.77 -13.65
CA PRO A 89 -3.55 9.71 -14.51
C PRO A 89 -3.16 9.72 -16.00
N PRO A 90 -3.90 9.03 -16.87
CA PRO A 90 -3.66 9.09 -18.32
C PRO A 90 -3.63 10.52 -18.84
N GLY A 91 -2.62 10.86 -19.63
CA GLY A 91 -2.46 12.18 -20.23
C GLY A 91 -1.93 13.28 -19.30
N TYR A 92 -1.59 12.96 -18.05
CA TYR A 92 -0.97 13.91 -17.13
C TYR A 92 0.44 14.32 -17.59
N ASP A 93 0.73 15.63 -17.45
CA ASP A 93 2.04 16.21 -17.68
C ASP A 93 2.35 17.19 -16.56
N ALA A 94 3.41 16.92 -15.79
CA ALA A 94 3.74 17.70 -14.58
C ALA A 94 4.04 19.19 -14.90
N ALA A 95 4.63 19.48 -16.07
CA ALA A 95 4.95 20.85 -16.45
C ALA A 95 3.70 21.66 -16.83
N ARG A 96 2.69 21.00 -17.39
CA ARG A 96 1.42 21.64 -17.80
C ARG A 96 0.41 21.69 -16.67
N ASP A 97 0.23 20.60 -15.95
CA ASP A 97 -0.91 20.38 -15.01
C ASP A 97 -0.53 20.69 -13.56
N GLY A 98 0.76 20.83 -13.27
CA GLY A 98 1.27 21.03 -11.93
C GLY A 98 1.14 19.79 -11.02
N PRO A 99 1.52 19.91 -9.74
CA PRO A 99 1.54 18.79 -8.83
C PRO A 99 0.12 18.31 -8.45
N LEU A 100 -0.05 16.99 -8.39
CA LEU A 100 -1.29 16.30 -8.06
C LEU A 100 -1.39 15.97 -6.57
N PRO A 101 -2.61 15.75 -6.03
CA PRO A 101 -2.76 14.98 -4.82
C PRO A 101 -2.20 13.56 -5.04
N LEU A 102 -1.58 12.98 -4.02
CA LEU A 102 -0.95 11.66 -4.13
C LEU A 102 -1.42 10.72 -3.03
N LEU A 103 -1.69 9.48 -3.39
CA LEU A 103 -1.86 8.38 -2.44
C LEU A 103 -0.61 7.50 -2.45
N MET A 104 0.11 7.44 -1.32
CA MET A 104 1.15 6.46 -1.07
C MET A 104 0.53 5.22 -0.44
N TRP A 105 0.61 4.08 -1.15
CA TRP A 105 0.07 2.81 -0.67
C TRP A 105 1.20 1.82 -0.47
N ALA A 106 1.46 1.39 0.78
CA ALA A 106 2.66 0.65 1.09
C ALA A 106 2.43 -0.49 2.11
N TYR A 107 3.44 -1.36 2.16
CA TYR A 107 3.53 -2.47 3.09
C TYR A 107 5.02 -2.68 3.45
N PRO A 108 5.47 -2.33 4.67
CA PRO A 108 6.87 -2.48 5.06
C PRO A 108 7.28 -3.94 5.16
N ARG A 109 8.57 -4.20 5.11
CA ARG A 109 9.13 -5.55 5.25
C ARG A 109 10.47 -5.50 5.96
N GLU A 110 10.73 -6.51 6.76
CA GLU A 110 11.97 -6.71 7.47
C GLU A 110 12.99 -7.46 6.60
N PHE A 111 14.27 -7.12 6.79
CA PHE A 111 15.40 -7.69 6.06
C PHE A 111 16.60 -7.88 6.98
N LYS A 112 17.42 -8.88 6.67
CA LYS A 112 18.69 -9.13 7.38
C LYS A 112 19.88 -8.38 6.77
N THR A 113 19.77 -7.86 5.51
CA THR A 113 20.85 -7.11 4.86
C THR A 113 20.32 -5.99 3.96
N LYS A 114 21.15 -4.98 3.71
CA LYS A 114 20.83 -3.87 2.79
C LYS A 114 20.69 -4.32 1.35
N GLU A 115 21.50 -5.30 0.92
CA GLU A 115 21.44 -5.85 -0.44
C GLU A 115 20.09 -6.53 -0.70
N ALA A 116 19.57 -7.30 0.27
CA ALA A 116 18.27 -7.92 0.16
C ALA A 116 17.13 -6.87 0.13
N ALA A 117 17.28 -5.83 0.93
CA ALA A 117 16.32 -4.72 1.01
C ALA A 117 16.27 -3.87 -0.27
N SER A 118 17.41 -3.72 -0.96
CA SER A 118 17.55 -2.88 -2.16
C SER A 118 17.12 -3.56 -3.47
N GLN A 119 16.69 -4.83 -3.41
CA GLN A 119 16.28 -5.56 -4.62
C GLN A 119 15.02 -4.97 -5.23
N LEU A 120 15.06 -4.76 -6.56
CA LEU A 120 13.90 -4.35 -7.34
C LEU A 120 12.88 -5.49 -7.40
N ARG A 121 11.63 -5.23 -7.01
CA ARG A 121 10.56 -6.23 -6.91
C ARG A 121 9.48 -6.13 -7.97
N ASP A 122 9.45 -5.02 -8.70
CA ASP A 122 8.53 -4.81 -9.81
C ASP A 122 9.29 -4.69 -11.13
N SER A 123 8.56 -4.72 -12.22
CA SER A 123 9.09 -4.59 -13.58
C SER A 123 8.25 -3.58 -14.37
N PRO A 124 8.89 -2.65 -15.11
CA PRO A 124 8.16 -1.73 -15.97
C PRO A 124 7.45 -2.46 -17.11
N TYR A 125 7.82 -3.72 -17.38
CA TYR A 125 7.27 -4.54 -18.46
C TYR A 125 6.13 -5.46 -18.00
N ARG A 126 5.78 -5.47 -16.71
CA ARG A 126 4.69 -6.27 -16.18
C ARG A 126 3.35 -5.58 -16.42
N PHE A 127 2.34 -6.36 -16.77
CA PHE A 127 0.96 -5.89 -16.83
C PHE A 127 0.48 -5.40 -15.46
N THR A 128 -0.20 -4.25 -15.46
CA THR A 128 -0.79 -3.70 -14.24
C THR A 128 -2.26 -4.10 -14.13
N GLY A 129 -2.54 -5.09 -13.30
CA GLY A 129 -3.92 -5.48 -12.96
C GLY A 129 -4.51 -4.55 -11.90
N ILE A 130 -5.69 -3.98 -12.17
CA ILE A 130 -6.39 -3.12 -11.22
C ILE A 130 -7.60 -3.87 -10.67
N GLY A 131 -7.50 -4.29 -9.42
CA GLY A 131 -8.64 -4.84 -8.69
C GLY A 131 -9.49 -3.74 -8.03
N PRO A 132 -10.73 -4.04 -7.65
CA PRO A 132 -11.64 -3.05 -7.07
C PRO A 132 -11.17 -2.48 -5.71
N SER A 133 -10.29 -3.18 -5.01
CA SER A 133 -9.68 -2.70 -3.76
C SER A 133 -8.27 -2.09 -3.95
N SER A 134 -7.79 -2.02 -5.19
CA SER A 134 -6.48 -1.45 -5.53
C SER A 134 -6.44 0.05 -5.26
N ALA A 135 -5.29 0.55 -4.80
CA ALA A 135 -5.05 1.99 -4.70
C ALA A 135 -5.08 2.70 -6.07
N LEU A 136 -4.85 1.97 -7.15
CA LEU A 136 -4.83 2.52 -8.52
C LEU A 136 -6.21 3.01 -9.01
N VAL A 137 -7.30 2.66 -8.34
CA VAL A 137 -8.64 3.20 -8.67
C VAL A 137 -8.70 4.73 -8.49
N TRP A 138 -7.84 5.31 -7.66
CA TRP A 138 -7.80 6.75 -7.41
C TRP A 138 -7.18 7.56 -8.54
N LEU A 139 -6.50 6.91 -9.50
CA LEU A 139 -6.07 7.55 -10.75
C LEU A 139 -7.25 8.13 -11.52
N ALA A 140 -8.41 7.47 -11.50
CA ALA A 140 -9.65 7.95 -12.11
C ALA A 140 -10.22 9.20 -11.42
N ARG A 141 -9.75 9.53 -10.22
CA ARG A 141 -10.13 10.73 -9.46
C ARG A 141 -9.05 11.81 -9.49
N GLY A 142 -8.03 11.67 -10.36
CA GLY A 142 -6.97 12.65 -10.56
C GLY A 142 -5.85 12.60 -9.51
N TYR A 143 -5.75 11.52 -8.73
CA TYR A 143 -4.63 11.30 -7.83
C TYR A 143 -3.46 10.66 -8.58
N ALA A 144 -2.23 11.06 -8.27
CA ALA A 144 -1.09 10.20 -8.50
C ALA A 144 -1.06 9.08 -7.44
N VAL A 145 -0.52 7.93 -7.77
CA VAL A 145 -0.39 6.81 -6.82
C VAL A 145 1.06 6.34 -6.80
N LEU A 146 1.67 6.38 -5.60
CA LEU A 146 2.94 5.71 -5.34
C LEU A 146 2.64 4.36 -4.72
N ASP A 147 2.69 3.31 -5.54
CA ASP A 147 2.35 1.95 -5.14
C ASP A 147 3.58 1.14 -4.77
N GLY A 148 3.52 0.51 -3.61
CA GLY A 148 4.58 -0.36 -3.10
C GLY A 148 5.94 0.31 -2.96
N PRO A 149 6.06 1.58 -2.49
CA PRO A 149 7.38 2.12 -2.19
C PRO A 149 8.07 1.22 -1.17
N ALA A 150 9.35 0.94 -1.43
CA ALA A 150 10.14 0.11 -0.54
C ALA A 150 10.33 0.82 0.81
N LEU A 151 9.87 0.18 1.87
CA LEU A 151 10.01 0.63 3.25
C LEU A 151 10.68 -0.50 4.06
N PRO A 152 11.97 -0.77 3.80
CA PRO A 152 12.68 -1.84 4.46
C PRO A 152 13.02 -1.48 5.90
N ILE A 153 12.84 -2.45 6.78
CA ILE A 153 13.31 -2.44 8.16
C ILE A 153 14.47 -3.43 8.20
N ILE A 154 15.68 -2.95 8.44
CA ILE A 154 16.90 -3.73 8.25
C ILE A 154 17.57 -3.98 9.61
N GLY A 155 17.77 -5.26 9.95
CA GLY A 155 18.56 -5.69 11.09
C GLY A 155 19.87 -6.33 10.61
N GLU A 156 20.86 -5.48 10.30
CA GLU A 156 22.16 -5.94 9.80
C GLU A 156 23.13 -6.14 10.95
N GLY A 157 23.72 -7.33 11.01
CA GLY A 157 24.70 -7.71 12.03
C GLY A 157 24.20 -8.83 12.95
N GLU A 158 25.15 -9.46 13.66
CA GLU A 158 24.84 -10.51 14.63
C GLU A 158 24.12 -9.92 15.85
N GLY A 159 22.98 -10.49 16.20
CA GLY A 159 22.17 -10.05 17.34
C GLY A 159 21.41 -8.74 17.15
N VAL A 160 21.40 -8.18 15.92
CA VAL A 160 20.63 -6.97 15.59
C VAL A 160 19.27 -7.37 15.07
N GLU A 161 18.22 -6.97 15.79
CA GLU A 161 16.84 -7.21 15.39
C GLU A 161 16.27 -6.01 14.62
N PRO A 162 15.67 -6.24 13.43
CA PRO A 162 15.17 -5.15 12.59
C PRO A 162 14.22 -4.21 13.32
N ASN A 163 13.33 -4.78 14.11
CA ASN A 163 12.23 -4.06 14.75
C ASN A 163 12.68 -3.15 15.92
N ASP A 164 13.89 -3.27 16.42
CA ASP A 164 14.42 -2.36 17.45
C ASP A 164 14.56 -0.92 16.96
N THR A 165 14.65 -0.74 15.63
CA THR A 165 14.70 0.57 14.97
C THR A 165 13.60 0.72 13.92
N TYR A 166 12.47 0.04 14.13
CA TYR A 166 11.33 0.04 13.18
C TYR A 166 10.84 1.45 12.84
N VAL A 167 10.57 2.26 13.87
CA VAL A 167 9.97 3.58 13.69
C VAL A 167 10.90 4.51 12.93
N GLU A 168 12.17 4.55 13.31
CA GLU A 168 13.19 5.39 12.68
C GLU A 168 13.38 5.03 11.21
N GLN A 169 13.50 3.74 10.92
CA GLN A 169 13.71 3.27 9.55
C GLN A 169 12.45 3.47 8.69
N LEU A 170 11.26 3.25 9.25
CA LEU A 170 9.99 3.48 8.58
C LEU A 170 9.85 4.95 8.19
N VAL A 171 10.08 5.86 9.12
CA VAL A 171 10.00 7.31 8.89
C VAL A 171 11.03 7.77 7.85
N ALA A 172 12.28 7.30 7.96
CA ALA A 172 13.33 7.63 6.99
C ALA A 172 12.99 7.14 5.57
N GLY A 173 12.48 5.91 5.45
CA GLY A 173 12.03 5.36 4.16
C GLY A 173 10.86 6.14 3.55
N ALA A 174 9.84 6.45 4.35
CA ALA A 174 8.68 7.22 3.90
C ALA A 174 9.06 8.66 3.50
N ARG A 175 9.94 9.31 4.25
CA ARG A 175 10.45 10.65 3.94
C ARG A 175 11.21 10.66 2.61
N ALA A 176 12.08 9.67 2.38
CA ALA A 176 12.80 9.54 1.12
C ALA A 176 11.83 9.36 -0.07
N ALA A 177 10.79 8.53 0.09
CA ALA A 177 9.77 8.31 -0.94
C ALA A 177 8.96 9.59 -1.25
N VAL A 178 8.52 10.30 -0.22
CA VAL A 178 7.76 11.57 -0.36
C VAL A 178 8.63 12.64 -1.00
N ASN A 179 9.87 12.82 -0.52
CA ASN A 179 10.79 13.82 -1.08
C ASN A 179 11.04 13.57 -2.58
N GLU A 180 11.16 12.33 -3.02
CA GLU A 180 11.37 12.00 -4.43
C GLU A 180 10.19 12.42 -5.30
N VAL A 181 8.95 12.08 -4.92
CA VAL A 181 7.77 12.42 -5.74
C VAL A 181 7.46 13.93 -5.73
N VAL A 182 7.80 14.63 -4.66
CA VAL A 182 7.70 16.10 -4.56
C VAL A 182 8.79 16.75 -5.42
N ALA A 183 10.04 16.30 -5.34
CA ALA A 183 11.16 16.84 -6.14
C ALA A 183 10.94 16.66 -7.66
N ARG A 184 10.22 15.63 -8.07
CA ARG A 184 9.80 15.42 -9.47
C ARG A 184 8.67 16.35 -9.91
N GLY A 185 8.09 17.15 -9.01
CA GLY A 185 6.94 18.00 -9.29
C GLY A 185 5.63 17.26 -9.53
N VAL A 186 5.56 15.97 -9.20
CA VAL A 186 4.35 15.13 -9.38
C VAL A 186 3.41 15.27 -8.20
N ALA A 187 3.92 15.28 -6.97
CA ALA A 187 3.11 15.36 -5.75
C ALA A 187 3.12 16.75 -5.13
N ASP A 188 1.94 17.23 -4.74
CA ASP A 188 1.81 18.39 -3.87
C ASP A 188 2.07 17.97 -2.42
N PRO A 189 3.10 18.51 -1.75
CA PRO A 189 3.48 18.11 -0.40
C PRO A 189 2.38 18.32 0.65
N GLU A 190 1.42 19.21 0.41
CA GLU A 190 0.29 19.44 1.31
C GLU A 190 -0.89 18.47 1.07
N ARG A 191 -0.84 17.65 0.00
CA ARG A 191 -1.92 16.78 -0.46
C ARG A 191 -1.47 15.34 -0.67
N ILE A 192 -0.66 14.82 0.25
CA ILE A 192 -0.22 13.43 0.24
C ILE A 192 -0.99 12.65 1.30
N ALA A 193 -1.74 11.64 0.88
CA ALA A 193 -2.35 10.65 1.77
C ALA A 193 -1.47 9.41 1.85
N VAL A 194 -1.45 8.76 3.02
CA VAL A 194 -0.82 7.44 3.19
C VAL A 194 -1.87 6.38 3.47
N GLY A 195 -1.68 5.19 2.92
CA GLY A 195 -2.59 4.09 3.22
C GLY A 195 -1.93 2.72 3.12
N GLY A 196 -2.67 1.74 3.60
CA GLY A 196 -2.27 0.35 3.53
C GLY A 196 -3.31 -0.57 4.13
N HIS A 197 -3.10 -1.86 3.90
CA HIS A 197 -3.91 -2.94 4.42
C HIS A 197 -3.09 -3.81 5.37
N SER A 198 -3.68 -4.31 6.45
CA SER A 198 -3.01 -5.20 7.39
C SER A 198 -1.77 -4.52 8.02
N TYR A 199 -0.58 -5.05 7.80
CA TYR A 199 0.67 -4.43 8.25
C TYR A 199 0.93 -3.06 7.57
N GLY A 200 0.36 -2.83 6.39
CA GLY A 200 0.34 -1.50 5.77
C GLY A 200 -0.56 -0.50 6.52
N ALA A 201 -1.66 -0.93 7.11
CA ALA A 201 -2.49 -0.09 7.96
C ALA A 201 -1.79 0.28 9.29
N PHE A 202 -1.10 -0.69 9.88
CA PHE A 202 -0.20 -0.48 11.01
C PHE A 202 0.89 0.54 10.69
N MET A 203 1.53 0.42 9.53
CA MET A 203 2.50 1.37 9.00
C MET A 203 1.89 2.78 8.88
N ALA A 204 0.73 2.91 8.24
CA ALA A 204 0.08 4.21 8.01
C ALA A 204 -0.22 4.93 9.34
N ALA A 205 -0.70 4.21 10.35
CA ALA A 205 -0.92 4.75 11.69
C ALA A 205 0.38 5.18 12.38
N ASN A 206 1.46 4.40 12.26
CA ASN A 206 2.78 4.78 12.77
C ASN A 206 3.33 6.02 12.09
N LEU A 207 3.16 6.16 10.77
CA LEU A 207 3.61 7.33 10.03
C LEU A 207 2.86 8.60 10.47
N LEU A 208 1.57 8.53 10.78
CA LEU A 208 0.86 9.68 11.35
C LEU A 208 1.31 10.04 12.77
N ALA A 209 1.76 9.06 13.56
CA ALA A 209 2.26 9.30 14.90
C ALA A 209 3.68 9.90 14.93
N HIS A 210 4.54 9.49 13.98
CA HIS A 210 5.98 9.77 14.03
C HIS A 210 6.50 10.67 12.90
N ALA A 211 5.71 10.87 11.83
CA ALA A 211 6.02 11.78 10.72
C ALA A 211 4.77 12.56 10.26
N PRO A 212 4.09 13.29 11.16
CA PRO A 212 2.83 13.99 10.86
C PRO A 212 2.98 15.11 9.84
N ASP A 213 4.20 15.53 9.55
CA ASP A 213 4.55 16.54 8.56
C ASP A 213 4.48 16.03 7.13
N LEU A 214 4.58 14.70 6.92
CA LEU A 214 4.62 14.12 5.58
C LEU A 214 3.24 13.91 4.95
N PHE A 215 2.17 13.80 5.75
CA PHE A 215 0.88 13.35 5.26
C PHE A 215 -0.27 14.26 5.69
N ALA A 216 -1.21 14.49 4.77
CA ALA A 216 -2.44 15.21 5.03
C ALA A 216 -3.45 14.34 5.81
N CYS A 217 -3.55 13.05 5.47
CA CYS A 217 -4.43 12.07 6.11
C CYS A 217 -3.95 10.63 5.89
N ALA A 218 -4.60 9.68 6.57
CA ALA A 218 -4.34 8.26 6.34
C ALA A 218 -5.61 7.44 6.10
N ILE A 219 -5.43 6.29 5.40
CA ILE A 219 -6.43 5.26 5.17
C ILE A 219 -5.84 3.93 5.65
N ALA A 220 -6.40 3.36 6.71
CA ALA A 220 -5.88 2.17 7.37
C ALA A 220 -6.91 1.04 7.35
N ARG A 221 -6.64 -0.03 6.57
CA ARG A 221 -7.57 -1.16 6.38
C ARG A 221 -7.11 -2.38 7.17
N SER A 222 -7.97 -2.93 8.03
CA SER A 222 -7.77 -4.18 8.79
C SER A 222 -6.39 -4.27 9.48
N GLY A 223 -6.03 -3.23 10.25
CA GLY A 223 -4.72 -3.13 10.90
C GLY A 223 -4.68 -3.76 12.29
N ALA A 224 -3.47 -4.05 12.76
CA ALA A 224 -3.17 -4.44 14.13
C ALA A 224 -2.42 -3.30 14.83
N TYR A 225 -3.13 -2.47 15.59
CA TYR A 225 -2.59 -1.22 16.12
C TYR A 225 -1.95 -1.33 17.49
N ASN A 226 -2.17 -2.45 18.19
CA ASN A 226 -1.54 -2.74 19.48
C ASN A 226 -0.85 -4.11 19.43
N ARG A 227 0.47 -4.12 19.34
CA ARG A 227 1.28 -5.34 19.25
C ARG A 227 1.35 -6.11 20.57
N THR A 228 1.05 -5.48 21.69
CA THR A 228 0.95 -6.21 22.96
C THR A 228 -0.17 -7.26 22.97
N LEU A 229 -1.11 -7.17 22.02
CA LEU A 229 -2.17 -8.17 21.81
C LEU A 229 -1.74 -9.32 20.88
N THR A 230 -0.52 -9.27 20.33
CA THR A 230 0.12 -10.35 19.58
C THR A 230 1.43 -10.75 20.26
N PRO A 231 1.40 -11.23 21.53
CA PRO A 231 2.57 -11.24 22.40
C PRO A 231 3.61 -12.33 22.10
N PHE A 232 3.35 -13.19 21.12
CA PHE A 232 4.24 -14.29 20.72
C PHE A 232 4.81 -14.09 19.30
N GLY A 233 5.08 -12.85 18.92
CA GLY A 233 5.65 -12.50 17.63
C GLY A 233 4.62 -11.99 16.61
N PHE A 234 5.12 -11.30 15.60
CA PHE A 234 4.35 -10.78 14.46
C PHE A 234 5.30 -10.44 13.31
N GLN A 235 4.89 -10.69 12.08
CA GLN A 235 5.73 -10.51 10.89
C GLN A 235 7.09 -11.24 11.08
N ALA A 236 8.21 -10.53 11.02
CA ALA A 236 9.53 -11.07 11.28
C ALA A 236 10.01 -10.88 12.73
N GLU A 237 9.17 -10.39 13.64
CA GLU A 237 9.48 -10.37 15.08
C GLU A 237 9.20 -11.73 15.69
N GLU A 238 10.27 -12.40 16.11
CA GLU A 238 10.22 -13.73 16.71
C GLU A 238 10.25 -13.70 18.25
N ARG A 239 10.72 -12.59 18.84
CA ARG A 239 10.73 -12.41 20.29
C ARG A 239 9.33 -12.20 20.84
N THR A 240 9.08 -12.71 22.01
CA THR A 240 7.83 -12.47 22.74
C THR A 240 7.77 -11.05 23.29
N LEU A 241 6.58 -10.59 23.67
CA LEU A 241 6.37 -9.30 24.36
C LEU A 241 7.26 -9.17 25.61
N TRP A 242 7.47 -10.25 26.35
CA TRP A 242 8.23 -10.23 27.59
C TRP A 242 9.75 -10.24 27.37
N GLU A 243 10.21 -10.64 26.18
CA GLU A 243 11.61 -10.57 25.76
C GLU A 243 11.98 -9.20 25.15
N ALA A 244 11.02 -8.52 24.51
CA ALA A 244 11.24 -7.23 23.84
C ALA A 244 10.12 -6.20 24.11
N PRO A 245 9.77 -5.91 25.39
CA PRO A 245 8.62 -5.07 25.73
C PRO A 245 8.74 -3.64 25.17
N GLU A 246 9.94 -3.08 25.10
CA GLU A 246 10.19 -1.74 24.53
C GLU A 246 9.85 -1.70 23.04
N THR A 247 10.28 -2.71 22.26
CA THR A 247 9.99 -2.82 20.82
C THR A 247 8.50 -2.93 20.57
N TYR A 248 7.79 -3.81 21.31
CA TYR A 248 6.34 -3.96 21.19
C TYR A 248 5.57 -2.68 21.50
N ASN A 249 5.99 -1.94 22.53
CA ASN A 249 5.38 -0.67 22.89
C ASN A 249 5.70 0.45 21.88
N ALA A 250 6.97 0.59 21.49
CA ALA A 250 7.41 1.63 20.55
C ALA A 250 6.72 1.49 19.19
N MET A 251 6.64 0.26 18.68
CA MET A 251 6.00 -0.03 17.41
C MET A 251 4.46 0.14 17.42
N SER A 252 3.80 0.08 18.58
CA SER A 252 2.34 0.10 18.66
C SER A 252 1.76 1.50 18.47
N PRO A 253 1.03 1.79 17.36
CA PRO A 253 0.35 3.08 17.18
C PRO A 253 -0.63 3.39 18.30
N PHE A 254 -1.23 2.37 18.93
CA PHE A 254 -2.11 2.52 20.07
C PHE A 254 -1.42 3.23 21.25
N MET A 255 -0.18 2.85 21.55
CA MET A 255 0.61 3.48 22.61
C MET A 255 1.02 4.93 22.25
N ASN A 256 1.04 5.24 20.96
CA ASN A 256 1.38 6.55 20.41
C ASN A 256 0.16 7.35 19.92
N ALA A 257 -1.07 6.93 20.23
CA ALA A 257 -2.30 7.55 19.75
C ALA A 257 -2.42 9.04 20.10
N HIS A 258 -1.85 9.47 21.22
CA HIS A 258 -1.82 10.88 21.66
C HIS A 258 -1.00 11.80 20.72
N LYS A 259 -0.10 11.25 19.92
CA LYS A 259 0.72 11.97 18.93
C LYS A 259 -0.02 12.18 17.61
N ILE A 260 -1.04 11.37 17.30
CA ILE A 260 -1.78 11.42 16.03
C ILE A 260 -2.75 12.61 16.07
N LYS A 261 -2.48 13.60 15.22
CA LYS A 261 -3.27 14.83 15.07
C LYS A 261 -3.83 15.00 13.65
N LYS A 262 -3.36 14.18 12.71
CA LYS A 262 -3.85 14.16 11.33
C LYS A 262 -5.02 13.20 11.21
N PRO A 263 -5.98 13.48 10.29
CA PRO A 263 -7.15 12.64 10.07
C PRO A 263 -6.80 11.22 9.68
N ILE A 264 -7.48 10.23 10.25
CA ILE A 264 -7.32 8.82 9.91
C ILE A 264 -8.66 8.09 9.72
N LEU A 265 -8.81 7.43 8.57
CA LEU A 265 -9.93 6.54 8.26
C LEU A 265 -9.52 5.10 8.57
N LEU A 266 -10.23 4.47 9.51
CA LEU A 266 -10.11 3.05 9.83
C LEU A 266 -11.23 2.28 9.12
N ILE A 267 -10.90 1.24 8.37
CA ILE A 267 -11.88 0.34 7.74
C ILE A 267 -11.55 -1.08 8.16
N HIS A 268 -12.52 -1.86 8.63
CA HIS A 268 -12.27 -3.20 9.13
C HIS A 268 -13.40 -4.16 8.82
N GLY A 269 -13.07 -5.39 8.44
CA GLY A 269 -14.05 -6.46 8.30
C GLY A 269 -14.53 -6.95 9.67
N GLU A 270 -15.83 -7.06 9.87
CA GLU A 270 -16.45 -7.46 11.14
C GLU A 270 -15.97 -8.84 11.60
N GLU A 271 -15.79 -9.77 10.66
CA GLU A 271 -15.40 -11.16 10.90
C GLU A 271 -13.91 -11.42 10.62
N ASP A 272 -13.06 -10.40 10.79
CA ASP A 272 -11.61 -10.57 10.62
C ASP A 272 -11.05 -11.50 11.68
N GLN A 273 -10.68 -12.72 11.26
CA GLN A 273 -10.10 -13.78 12.08
C GLN A 273 -8.59 -13.96 11.83
N ASN A 274 -7.97 -13.06 11.05
CA ASN A 274 -6.54 -13.10 10.87
C ASN A 274 -5.83 -12.80 12.20
N SER A 275 -4.86 -13.63 12.53
CA SER A 275 -4.11 -13.55 13.77
C SER A 275 -3.52 -12.13 13.97
N GLY A 276 -3.91 -11.48 15.04
CA GLY A 276 -3.45 -10.15 15.43
C GLY A 276 -4.23 -8.96 14.84
N THR A 277 -5.10 -9.16 13.84
CA THR A 277 -5.90 -8.06 13.23
C THR A 277 -7.40 -8.14 13.54
N HIS A 278 -7.81 -8.85 14.57
CA HIS A 278 -9.23 -8.90 14.97
C HIS A 278 -9.83 -7.49 15.07
N LEU A 279 -11.12 -7.34 14.76
CA LEU A 279 -11.87 -6.07 14.78
C LEU A 279 -11.61 -5.23 16.03
N MET A 280 -11.44 -5.86 17.19
CA MET A 280 -11.12 -5.21 18.45
C MET A 280 -9.91 -4.27 18.36
N GLN A 281 -8.93 -4.56 17.50
CA GLN A 281 -7.77 -3.69 17.29
C GLN A 281 -8.20 -2.29 16.80
N SER A 282 -9.08 -2.23 15.80
CA SER A 282 -9.61 -0.97 15.27
C SER A 282 -10.53 -0.27 16.26
N GLU A 283 -11.39 -0.99 16.97
CA GLU A 283 -12.32 -0.41 17.96
C GLU A 283 -11.56 0.25 19.11
N ARG A 284 -10.54 -0.42 19.65
CA ARG A 284 -9.74 0.13 20.75
C ARG A 284 -8.87 1.30 20.29
N PHE A 285 -8.30 1.21 19.08
CA PHE A 285 -7.54 2.30 18.52
C PHE A 285 -8.41 3.53 18.21
N PHE A 286 -9.59 3.32 17.62
CA PHE A 286 -10.59 4.38 17.44
C PHE A 286 -10.93 5.09 18.76
N SER A 287 -11.18 4.33 19.83
CA SER A 287 -11.48 4.88 21.14
C SER A 287 -10.32 5.72 21.70
N ALA A 288 -9.07 5.24 21.53
CA ALA A 288 -7.88 5.96 21.96
C ALA A 288 -7.68 7.26 21.17
N LEU A 289 -7.87 7.23 19.85
CA LEU A 289 -7.77 8.39 18.98
C LEU A 289 -8.83 9.45 19.33
N LYS A 290 -10.08 9.05 19.49
CA LYS A 290 -11.18 9.94 19.89
C LYS A 290 -10.91 10.58 21.26
N GLY A 291 -10.46 9.80 22.23
CA GLY A 291 -10.12 10.30 23.56
C GLY A 291 -8.96 11.30 23.58
N ASN A 292 -8.04 11.23 22.60
CA ASN A 292 -6.95 12.19 22.40
C ASN A 292 -7.29 13.34 21.43
N GLY A 293 -8.55 13.45 21.00
CA GLY A 293 -9.04 14.55 20.16
C GLY A 293 -8.61 14.48 18.69
N ALA A 294 -8.21 13.29 18.20
CA ALA A 294 -7.91 13.08 16.79
C ALA A 294 -9.19 13.05 15.93
N GLU A 295 -9.11 13.53 14.69
CA GLU A 295 -10.15 13.34 13.70
C GLU A 295 -10.04 11.91 13.15
N VAL A 296 -11.00 11.06 13.51
CA VAL A 296 -11.01 9.64 13.14
C VAL A 296 -12.41 9.15 12.80
N LYS A 297 -12.50 8.34 11.75
CA LYS A 297 -13.69 7.58 11.39
C LYS A 297 -13.38 6.09 11.41
N LEU A 298 -14.30 5.28 11.95
CA LEU A 298 -14.24 3.82 11.89
C LEU A 298 -15.42 3.31 11.06
N VAL A 299 -15.12 2.55 10.02
CA VAL A 299 -16.07 1.85 9.17
C VAL A 299 -15.92 0.36 9.40
N ILE A 300 -16.97 -0.29 9.84
CA ILE A 300 -17.03 -1.74 10.02
C ILE A 300 -17.82 -2.31 8.85
N LEU A 301 -17.21 -3.27 8.14
CA LEU A 301 -17.83 -3.94 7.00
C LEU A 301 -18.46 -5.25 7.46
N PRO A 302 -19.81 -5.35 7.51
CA PRO A 302 -20.50 -6.53 7.99
C PRO A 302 -20.10 -7.79 7.21
N HIS A 303 -19.90 -8.91 7.94
CA HIS A 303 -19.59 -10.23 7.37
C HIS A 303 -18.32 -10.31 6.54
N GLU A 304 -17.51 -9.26 6.49
CA GLU A 304 -16.21 -9.29 5.81
C GLU A 304 -15.12 -9.80 6.74
N SER A 305 -14.25 -10.61 6.16
CA SER A 305 -13.04 -11.14 6.77
C SER A 305 -11.86 -10.16 6.61
N HIS A 306 -10.62 -10.63 6.75
CA HIS A 306 -9.41 -9.83 6.56
C HIS A 306 -9.31 -9.20 5.15
N GLY A 307 -9.82 -9.86 4.12
CA GLY A 307 -9.93 -9.34 2.74
C GLY A 307 -11.40 -9.17 2.35
N TYR A 308 -11.78 -7.98 1.88
CA TYR A 308 -13.16 -7.64 1.53
C TYR A 308 -13.54 -8.20 0.17
N ARG A 309 -14.72 -8.82 0.04
CA ARG A 309 -15.13 -9.54 -1.16
C ARG A 309 -16.53 -9.17 -1.65
N ALA A 310 -17.47 -8.86 -0.75
CA ALA A 310 -18.81 -8.48 -1.16
C ALA A 310 -18.77 -7.16 -1.94
N LYS A 311 -19.52 -7.10 -3.04
CA LYS A 311 -19.58 -5.91 -3.91
C LYS A 311 -20.03 -4.69 -3.13
N GLU A 312 -21.00 -4.87 -2.25
CA GLU A 312 -21.57 -3.82 -1.40
C GLU A 312 -20.52 -3.27 -0.43
N SER A 313 -19.76 -4.14 0.22
CA SER A 313 -18.68 -3.77 1.13
C SER A 313 -17.55 -3.04 0.40
N ILE A 314 -17.16 -3.53 -0.78
CA ILE A 314 -16.14 -2.87 -1.62
C ILE A 314 -16.63 -1.49 -2.06
N ASN A 315 -17.87 -1.35 -2.53
CA ASN A 315 -18.42 -0.07 -2.93
C ASN A 315 -18.51 0.90 -1.74
N HIS A 316 -18.92 0.42 -0.56
CA HIS A 316 -18.95 1.24 0.65
C HIS A 316 -17.53 1.69 1.06
N MET A 317 -16.57 0.78 1.08
CA MET A 317 -15.16 1.11 1.31
C MET A 317 -14.65 2.18 0.33
N LEU A 318 -14.96 2.06 -0.95
CA LEU A 318 -14.56 3.04 -1.98
C LEU A 318 -15.22 4.40 -1.75
N ALA A 319 -16.52 4.43 -1.44
CA ALA A 319 -17.24 5.67 -1.15
C ALA A 319 -16.64 6.38 0.07
N GLU A 320 -16.46 5.67 1.18
CA GLU A 320 -15.89 6.21 2.41
C GLU A 320 -14.44 6.72 2.21
N THR A 321 -13.66 6.00 1.41
CA THR A 321 -12.30 6.44 1.07
C THR A 321 -12.32 7.68 0.17
N SER A 322 -13.27 7.75 -0.79
CA SER A 322 -13.44 8.93 -1.65
C SER A 322 -13.78 10.17 -0.84
N ASP A 323 -14.79 10.07 0.01
CA ASP A 323 -15.25 11.18 0.86
C ASP A 323 -14.12 11.65 1.79
N TRP A 324 -13.32 10.70 2.32
CA TRP A 324 -12.17 11.02 3.17
C TRP A 324 -11.06 11.76 2.43
N LEU A 325 -10.70 11.29 1.25
CA LEU A 325 -9.71 11.93 0.40
C LEU A 325 -10.17 13.31 -0.08
N ASP A 326 -11.44 13.45 -0.44
CA ASP A 326 -12.03 14.75 -0.84
C ASP A 326 -12.02 15.75 0.31
N ALA A 327 -12.25 15.29 1.54
CA ALA A 327 -12.24 16.14 2.73
C ALA A 327 -10.85 16.60 3.16
N HIS A 328 -9.80 15.80 2.94
CA HIS A 328 -8.49 15.99 3.57
C HIS A 328 -7.32 16.12 2.59
N CYS A 329 -7.49 15.72 1.34
CA CYS A 329 -6.40 15.63 0.36
C CYS A 329 -6.73 16.28 -1.00
N ALA A 330 -8.00 16.64 -1.26
CA ALA A 330 -8.39 17.32 -2.49
C ALA A 330 -7.92 18.80 -2.52
N PRO A 331 -7.88 19.44 -3.70
CA PRO A 331 -7.61 20.86 -3.81
C PRO A 331 -8.55 21.68 -2.94
N GLY A 332 -7.98 22.52 -2.07
CA GLY A 332 -8.76 23.35 -1.13
C GLY A 332 -9.18 22.66 0.17
N ALA A 333 -8.92 21.37 0.35
CA ALA A 333 -9.24 20.63 1.58
C ALA A 333 -8.67 21.30 2.84
N LYS A 334 -7.44 21.81 2.78
CA LYS A 334 -6.79 22.53 3.90
C LYS A 334 -7.58 23.78 4.31
N LYS A 335 -7.99 24.63 3.35
CA LYS A 335 -8.80 25.82 3.64
C LYS A 335 -10.16 25.47 4.22
N ALA A 336 -10.79 24.42 3.71
CA ALA A 336 -12.06 23.94 4.23
C ALA A 336 -11.93 23.36 5.64
N ALA A 337 -10.83 22.69 5.96
CA ALA A 337 -10.54 22.16 7.30
C ALA A 337 -10.28 23.31 8.30
N GLU A 338 -9.49 24.31 7.91
CA GLU A 338 -9.22 25.50 8.73
C GLU A 338 -10.53 26.27 9.03
N ALA A 339 -11.38 26.49 8.03
CA ALA A 339 -12.66 27.15 8.22
C ALA A 339 -13.60 26.37 9.18
N ARG A 340 -13.66 25.03 9.05
CA ARG A 340 -14.43 24.17 9.97
C ARG A 340 -13.89 24.24 11.41
N ALA A 341 -12.56 24.27 11.57
CA ALA A 341 -11.93 24.36 12.89
C ALA A 341 -12.23 25.72 13.57
N GLU A 342 -12.21 26.81 12.80
CA GLU A 342 -12.57 28.14 13.30
C GLU A 342 -14.05 28.22 13.71
N GLU A 343 -14.96 27.65 12.90
CA GLU A 343 -16.39 27.60 13.20
C GLU A 343 -16.67 26.78 14.46
N ALA A 344 -16.04 25.61 14.61
CA ALA A 344 -16.16 24.78 15.80
C ALA A 344 -15.60 25.48 17.05
N ALA A 345 -14.47 26.17 16.95
CA ALA A 345 -13.90 26.95 18.04
C ALA A 345 -14.79 28.13 18.44
N LYS A 346 -15.45 28.78 17.48
CA LYS A 346 -16.43 29.83 17.74
C LYS A 346 -17.67 29.26 18.45
N ALA A 347 -18.23 28.18 17.93
CA ALA A 347 -19.41 27.54 18.54
C ALA A 347 -19.14 27.11 19.99
N LYS A 348 -17.93 26.62 20.29
CA LYS A 348 -17.53 26.28 21.65
C LYS A 348 -17.47 27.51 22.59
N ARG A 349 -16.89 28.61 22.14
CA ARG A 349 -16.88 29.86 22.90
C ARG A 349 -18.27 30.39 23.18
N ASP A 350 -19.13 30.39 22.15
CA ASP A 350 -20.52 30.87 22.29
C ASP A 350 -21.32 30.00 23.28
N ALA A 351 -21.08 28.67 23.31
CA ALA A 351 -21.70 27.79 24.27
C ALA A 351 -21.19 28.00 25.71
N GLU A 352 -19.90 28.26 25.91
CA GLU A 352 -19.29 28.56 27.21
C GLU A 352 -19.82 29.91 27.77
N GLU A 353 -20.02 30.91 26.90
CA GLU A 353 -20.64 32.18 27.31
C GLU A 353 -22.10 32.06 27.70
N MET A 354 -22.87 31.16 27.04
CA MET A 354 -24.27 30.88 27.39
C MET A 354 -24.45 30.17 28.73
N VAL A 355 -23.48 29.33 29.12
CA VAL A 355 -23.48 28.62 30.42
C VAL A 355 -23.04 29.52 31.57
N SER A 356 -22.29 30.60 31.29
CA SER A 356 -21.78 31.53 32.29
C SER A 356 -22.75 32.67 32.63
N LYS A 357 -23.86 32.81 31.92
CA LYS A 357 -24.98 33.73 32.16
C LYS A 357 -26.16 33.04 32.81
#